data_740ac851a6be709458c6f2f8d776b5e1
#
_entry.id   740ac851a6be709458c6f2f8d776b5e1
#
_cell.length_a   1.000
_cell.length_b   1.000
_cell.length_c   1.000
_cell.angle_alpha   90.00
_cell.angle_beta   90.00
_cell.angle_gamma   90.00
#
_symmetry.space_group_name_H-M   'P 1'
#
loop_
_entity.id
_entity.type
_entity.pdbx_description
1 polymer ?
#
loop_
_entity_poly.entity_id
_entity_poly.type
_entity_poly.pdbx_seq_one_letter_code
_entity_poly.pdbx_strand_id
1 'polypeptide(L)'
;GRGIVPTNHELYYGNIGMHGNYAANQAVNDCDLLISIGTRFNDRITGKLGTFASDAKIIHIDIDTAAISKNVTVDVPLVGDAKEAIALMLSIAENEEPCKVDEWLSRMNEWHEQKPLVMEEKEKLVPKQVIDAINEYFDEPIVTTDVGQNQMWTTQFLQLYGRRQMLTSGGLGTMGYGLPAAIGAAIGNPGREVVCVSGDGGFQMNSQEIATAVIQELPITICILNNGYLGMVRQWQDLFYDKAYAGTCLRRRKSCEH
;
A
#
# COMPACT_ATOMS: atom_id res chain seq x y z
N GLY A 1 3.39 -4.14 -6.34
CA GLY A 1 2.36 -4.90 -6.26
C GLY A 1 0.92 -4.45 -6.13
N ARG A 2 0.60 -3.35 -5.45
CA ARG A 2 -0.79 -2.93 -5.26
C ARG A 2 -1.48 -2.70 -6.61
N GLY A 3 -2.68 -3.30 -6.82
CA GLY A 3 -3.43 -3.20 -8.06
C GLY A 3 -3.06 -4.22 -9.15
N ILE A 4 -2.18 -5.18 -8.87
CA ILE A 4 -1.95 -6.33 -9.77
C ILE A 4 -3.17 -7.27 -9.73
N VAL A 5 -3.69 -7.52 -8.54
CA VAL A 5 -4.95 -8.23 -8.33
C VAL A 5 -6.03 -7.19 -8.01
N PRO A 6 -7.20 -7.25 -8.65
CA PRO A 6 -8.33 -6.38 -8.31
C PRO A 6 -8.71 -6.50 -6.84
N THR A 7 -9.06 -5.38 -6.21
CA THR A 7 -9.41 -5.38 -4.77
C THR A 7 -10.74 -6.06 -4.45
N ASN A 8 -11.59 -6.26 -5.44
CA ASN A 8 -12.85 -6.99 -5.35
C ASN A 8 -12.73 -8.48 -5.75
N HIS A 9 -11.51 -8.97 -6.00
CA HIS A 9 -11.30 -10.38 -6.25
C HIS A 9 -11.53 -11.21 -4.98
N GLU A 10 -12.22 -12.32 -5.07
CA GLU A 10 -12.58 -13.17 -3.93
C GLU A 10 -11.39 -13.65 -3.08
N LEU A 11 -10.21 -13.80 -3.70
CA LEU A 11 -8.97 -14.21 -3.04
C LEU A 11 -8.09 -13.02 -2.63
N TYR A 12 -8.63 -11.79 -2.66
CA TYR A 12 -7.89 -10.61 -2.25
C TYR A 12 -8.18 -10.24 -0.80
N TYR A 13 -7.24 -10.49 0.10
CA TYR A 13 -7.36 -10.21 1.55
C TYR A 13 -6.64 -8.93 2.00
N GLY A 14 -6.14 -8.14 1.07
CA GLY A 14 -5.55 -6.82 1.37
C GLY A 14 -4.04 -6.82 1.51
N ASN A 15 -3.55 -5.84 2.25
CA ASN A 15 -2.12 -5.65 2.49
C ASN A 15 -1.65 -6.44 3.71
N ILE A 16 -0.37 -6.84 3.71
CA ILE A 16 0.32 -7.40 4.88
C ILE A 16 1.17 -6.32 5.57
N GLY A 17 1.58 -6.59 6.80
CA GLY A 17 2.48 -5.76 7.59
C GLY A 17 1.77 -4.81 8.54
N MET A 18 2.50 -3.81 9.03
CA MET A 18 2.07 -2.87 10.09
C MET A 18 0.75 -2.13 9.75
N HIS A 19 0.54 -1.79 8.50
CA HIS A 19 -0.67 -1.12 8.00
C HIS A 19 -1.55 -2.06 7.19
N GLY A 20 -1.36 -3.36 7.36
CA GLY A 20 -2.08 -4.40 6.65
C GLY A 20 -3.41 -4.77 7.27
N ASN A 21 -4.13 -5.64 6.57
CA ASN A 21 -5.39 -6.21 7.01
C ASN A 21 -5.14 -7.35 8.01
N TYR A 22 -6.03 -7.50 8.99
CA TYR A 22 -5.90 -8.54 9.99
C TYR A 22 -5.84 -9.94 9.37
N ALA A 23 -6.77 -10.27 8.48
CA ALA A 23 -6.80 -11.56 7.78
C ALA A 23 -5.51 -11.83 7.00
N ALA A 24 -4.99 -10.84 6.26
CA ALA A 24 -3.74 -11.00 5.51
C ALA A 24 -2.53 -11.25 6.42
N ASN A 25 -2.46 -10.58 7.57
CA ASN A 25 -1.39 -10.79 8.54
C ASN A 25 -1.49 -12.17 9.22
N GLN A 26 -2.71 -12.60 9.57
CA GLN A 26 -2.92 -13.95 10.13
C GLN A 26 -2.57 -15.03 9.11
N ALA A 27 -2.96 -14.84 7.84
CA ALA A 27 -2.63 -15.77 6.78
C ALA A 27 -1.11 -15.99 6.63
N VAL A 28 -0.31 -14.92 6.70
CA VAL A 28 1.15 -15.04 6.64
C VAL A 28 1.72 -15.79 7.85
N ASN A 29 1.14 -15.61 9.02
CA ASN A 29 1.63 -16.29 10.23
C ASN A 29 1.25 -17.77 10.29
N ASP A 30 0.11 -18.15 9.72
CA ASP A 30 -0.48 -19.49 9.88
C ASP A 30 -0.35 -20.36 8.62
N CYS A 31 0.18 -19.83 7.49
CA CYS A 31 0.34 -20.62 6.27
C CYS A 31 1.48 -21.63 6.41
N ASP A 32 1.34 -22.75 5.70
CA ASP A 32 2.37 -23.77 5.51
C ASP A 32 3.31 -23.46 4.33
N LEU A 33 2.81 -22.67 3.37
CA LEU A 33 3.56 -22.21 2.20
C LEU A 33 3.32 -20.74 1.93
N LEU A 34 4.39 -19.95 1.86
CA LEU A 34 4.40 -18.56 1.46
C LEU A 34 5.09 -18.38 0.11
N ILE A 35 4.34 -18.02 -0.92
CA ILE A 35 4.91 -17.67 -2.23
C ILE A 35 5.05 -16.14 -2.30
N SER A 36 6.27 -15.67 -2.34
CA SER A 36 6.60 -14.25 -2.38
C SER A 36 7.15 -13.84 -3.74
N ILE A 37 6.55 -12.84 -4.36
CA ILE A 37 6.91 -12.39 -5.71
C ILE A 37 7.28 -10.91 -5.66
N GLY A 38 8.56 -10.57 -5.91
CA GLY A 38 9.09 -9.21 -5.91
C GLY A 38 9.01 -8.50 -4.57
N THR A 39 9.10 -9.23 -3.47
CA THR A 39 8.97 -8.70 -2.10
C THR A 39 10.32 -8.61 -1.41
N ARG A 40 10.67 -7.45 -0.89
CA ARG A 40 11.95 -7.26 -0.19
C ARG A 40 11.95 -7.68 1.28
N PHE A 41 10.83 -8.12 1.82
CA PHE A 41 10.66 -8.49 3.23
C PHE A 41 11.24 -7.42 4.18
N ASN A 42 10.84 -6.17 3.99
CA ASN A 42 11.26 -5.08 4.86
C ASN A 42 10.55 -5.14 6.22
N ASP A 43 11.07 -4.41 7.20
CA ASP A 43 10.59 -4.37 8.57
C ASP A 43 9.12 -3.93 8.72
N ARG A 44 8.59 -3.14 7.76
CA ARG A 44 7.17 -2.73 7.74
C ARG A 44 6.24 -3.88 7.41
N ILE A 45 6.74 -4.89 6.70
CA ILE A 45 6.02 -6.11 6.33
C ILE A 45 6.25 -7.20 7.36
N THR A 46 7.51 -7.46 7.73
CA THR A 46 7.87 -8.60 8.57
C THR A 46 7.66 -8.36 10.06
N GLY A 47 7.77 -7.10 10.50
CA GLY A 47 7.86 -6.83 11.92
C GLY A 47 9.03 -7.59 12.56
N LYS A 48 8.76 -8.41 13.58
CA LYS A 48 9.77 -9.23 14.24
C LYS A 48 10.11 -10.46 13.39
N LEU A 49 11.29 -10.46 12.78
CA LEU A 49 11.74 -11.51 11.84
C LEU A 49 11.62 -12.94 12.39
N GLY A 50 11.94 -13.16 13.65
CA GLY A 50 11.91 -14.50 14.25
C GLY A 50 10.52 -15.13 14.42
N THR A 51 9.45 -14.38 14.13
CA THR A 51 8.06 -14.84 14.20
C THR A 51 7.30 -14.68 12.88
N PHE A 52 7.95 -14.14 11.85
CA PHE A 52 7.33 -13.94 10.56
C PHE A 52 7.33 -15.25 9.77
N ALA A 53 6.15 -15.76 9.45
CA ALA A 53 5.95 -17.00 8.68
C ALA A 53 6.83 -18.16 9.19
N SER A 54 6.95 -18.31 10.52
CA SER A 54 7.93 -19.21 11.16
C SER A 54 7.74 -20.68 10.81
N ASP A 55 6.51 -21.09 10.51
CA ASP A 55 6.15 -22.47 10.23
C ASP A 55 5.98 -22.74 8.72
N ALA A 56 6.09 -21.69 7.90
CA ALA A 56 5.90 -21.76 6.45
C ALA A 56 7.21 -22.12 5.73
N LYS A 57 7.08 -22.89 4.65
CA LYS A 57 8.10 -22.93 3.60
C LYS A 57 7.96 -21.68 2.73
N ILE A 58 9.08 -21.08 2.35
CA ILE A 58 9.09 -19.82 1.60
C ILE A 58 9.67 -20.01 0.21
N ILE A 59 8.84 -19.79 -0.80
CA ILE A 59 9.27 -19.62 -2.20
C ILE A 59 9.41 -18.13 -2.47
N HIS A 60 10.59 -17.70 -2.89
CA HIS A 60 10.84 -16.30 -3.20
C HIS A 60 11.28 -16.11 -4.65
N ILE A 61 10.44 -15.41 -5.40
CA ILE A 61 10.68 -15.07 -6.80
C ILE A 61 11.08 -13.60 -6.86
N ASP A 62 12.30 -13.33 -7.29
CA ASP A 62 12.79 -11.96 -7.49
C ASP A 62 13.81 -11.92 -8.62
N ILE A 63 13.86 -10.81 -9.35
CA ILE A 63 14.86 -10.59 -10.39
C ILE A 63 16.21 -10.15 -9.80
N ASP A 64 16.19 -9.56 -8.61
CA ASP A 64 17.38 -9.12 -7.89
C ASP A 64 17.91 -10.22 -6.97
N THR A 65 19.03 -10.81 -7.35
CA THR A 65 19.71 -11.84 -6.54
C THR A 65 20.04 -11.36 -5.13
N ALA A 66 20.28 -10.06 -4.94
CA ALA A 66 20.60 -9.48 -3.63
C ALA A 66 19.38 -9.36 -2.70
N ALA A 67 18.16 -9.47 -3.23
CA ALA A 67 16.93 -9.50 -2.43
C ALA A 67 16.67 -10.87 -1.80
N ILE A 68 17.11 -11.94 -2.46
CA ILE A 68 16.87 -13.32 -2.03
C ILE A 68 17.59 -13.61 -0.71
N SER A 69 16.84 -14.15 0.26
CA SER A 69 17.33 -14.52 1.61
C SER A 69 18.02 -13.38 2.39
N LYS A 70 17.81 -12.12 1.99
CA LYS A 70 18.45 -10.99 2.65
C LYS A 70 17.91 -10.75 4.08
N ASN A 71 16.62 -10.78 4.25
CA ASN A 71 15.95 -10.49 5.52
C ASN A 71 15.24 -11.71 6.10
N VAL A 72 14.69 -12.57 5.25
CA VAL A 72 13.99 -13.79 5.62
C VAL A 72 14.67 -14.96 4.92
N THR A 73 14.95 -16.04 5.65
CA THR A 73 15.51 -17.25 5.05
C THR A 73 14.50 -17.88 4.11
N VAL A 74 14.93 -18.25 2.90
CA VAL A 74 14.08 -18.76 1.84
C VAL A 74 14.40 -20.22 1.57
N ASP A 75 13.38 -21.07 1.49
CA ASP A 75 13.56 -22.50 1.19
C ASP A 75 13.80 -22.74 -0.31
N VAL A 76 13.04 -22.04 -1.16
CA VAL A 76 13.14 -22.16 -2.60
C VAL A 76 13.36 -20.80 -3.26
N PRO A 77 14.60 -20.44 -3.58
CA PRO A 77 14.91 -19.22 -4.32
C PRO A 77 14.65 -19.40 -5.82
N LEU A 78 13.92 -18.49 -6.44
CA LEU A 78 13.74 -18.43 -7.89
C LEU A 78 14.19 -17.06 -8.39
N VAL A 79 15.36 -17.00 -9.01
CA VAL A 79 15.90 -15.77 -9.59
C VAL A 79 15.44 -15.65 -11.04
N GLY A 80 14.64 -14.65 -11.36
CA GLY A 80 14.14 -14.44 -12.71
C GLY A 80 12.99 -13.44 -12.80
N ASP A 81 12.51 -13.25 -14.01
CA ASP A 81 11.34 -12.44 -14.29
C ASP A 81 10.07 -13.10 -13.72
N ALA A 82 9.28 -12.33 -13.00
CA ALA A 82 8.06 -12.83 -12.34
C ALA A 82 7.05 -13.41 -13.34
N LYS A 83 6.91 -12.80 -14.54
CA LYS A 83 5.97 -13.29 -15.57
C LYS A 83 6.38 -14.65 -16.08
N GLU A 84 7.68 -14.84 -16.34
CA GLU A 84 8.22 -16.13 -16.82
C GLU A 84 8.09 -17.21 -15.74
N ALA A 85 8.43 -16.88 -14.49
CA ALA A 85 8.30 -17.79 -13.37
C ALA A 85 6.86 -18.22 -13.15
N ILE A 86 5.91 -17.29 -13.14
CA ILE A 86 4.48 -17.58 -12.99
C ILE A 86 3.97 -18.43 -14.16
N ALA A 87 4.35 -18.12 -15.40
CA ALA A 87 3.94 -18.88 -16.56
C ALA A 87 4.40 -20.34 -16.48
N LEU A 88 5.64 -20.57 -16.04
CA LEU A 88 6.17 -21.92 -15.83
C LEU A 88 5.42 -22.64 -14.70
N MET A 89 5.18 -21.98 -13.57
CA MET A 89 4.43 -22.56 -12.45
C MET A 89 3.02 -22.98 -12.87
N LEU A 90 2.33 -22.11 -13.65
CA LEU A 90 1.00 -22.42 -14.18
C LEU A 90 1.03 -23.66 -15.09
N SER A 91 2.00 -23.75 -16.01
CA SER A 91 2.13 -24.90 -16.93
C SER A 91 2.36 -26.24 -16.19
N ILE A 92 3.02 -26.19 -15.04
CA ILE A 92 3.19 -27.36 -14.17
C ILE A 92 1.87 -27.67 -13.45
N ALA A 93 1.23 -26.65 -12.87
CA ALA A 93 0.01 -26.80 -12.10
C ALA A 93 -1.18 -27.32 -12.91
N GLU A 94 -1.24 -27.04 -14.23
CA GLU A 94 -2.27 -27.57 -15.13
C GLU A 94 -2.27 -29.10 -15.20
N ASN A 95 -1.17 -29.76 -14.87
CA ASN A 95 -1.02 -31.22 -14.89
C ASN A 95 -1.17 -31.87 -13.49
N GLU A 96 -1.39 -31.06 -12.45
CA GLU A 96 -1.51 -31.53 -11.07
C GLU A 96 -2.97 -31.47 -10.62
N GLU A 97 -3.32 -32.31 -9.66
CA GLU A 97 -4.65 -32.25 -9.03
C GLU A 97 -4.77 -30.97 -8.19
N PRO A 98 -5.92 -30.24 -8.27
CA PRO A 98 -6.13 -29.06 -7.46
C PRO A 98 -6.01 -29.35 -5.96
N CYS A 99 -5.28 -28.51 -5.25
CA CYS A 99 -5.21 -28.58 -3.79
C CYS A 99 -6.60 -28.29 -3.18
N LYS A 100 -6.95 -29.01 -2.11
CA LYS A 100 -8.13 -28.71 -1.31
C LYS A 100 -7.82 -27.55 -0.38
N VAL A 101 -8.38 -26.39 -0.67
CA VAL A 101 -8.12 -25.14 0.08
C VAL A 101 -9.37 -24.60 0.78
N ASP A 102 -10.47 -25.31 0.76
CA ASP A 102 -11.77 -24.84 1.28
C ASP A 102 -11.70 -24.47 2.77
N GLU A 103 -11.05 -25.31 3.59
CA GLU A 103 -10.86 -25.03 5.02
C GLU A 103 -9.98 -23.80 5.26
N TRP A 104 -8.95 -23.63 4.44
CA TRP A 104 -8.07 -22.46 4.50
C TRP A 104 -8.82 -21.17 4.14
N LEU A 105 -9.59 -21.19 3.06
CA LEU A 105 -10.41 -20.05 2.64
C LEU A 105 -11.49 -19.72 3.66
N SER A 106 -12.13 -20.72 4.25
CA SER A 106 -13.10 -20.51 5.34
C SER A 106 -12.45 -19.79 6.52
N ARG A 107 -11.27 -20.23 6.93
CA ARG A 107 -10.51 -19.61 8.02
C ARG A 107 -10.09 -18.17 7.71
N MET A 108 -9.67 -17.91 6.48
CA MET A 108 -9.32 -16.55 6.04
C MET A 108 -10.53 -15.62 6.06
N ASN A 109 -11.70 -16.10 5.65
CA ASN A 109 -12.97 -15.36 5.71
C ASN A 109 -13.36 -15.06 7.16
N GLU A 110 -13.25 -16.03 8.07
CA GLU A 110 -13.50 -15.83 9.50
C GLU A 110 -12.61 -14.71 10.06
N TRP A 111 -11.32 -14.68 9.75
CA TRP A 111 -10.43 -13.59 10.17
C TRP A 111 -10.81 -12.25 9.58
N HIS A 112 -11.27 -12.24 8.33
CA HIS A 112 -11.73 -11.03 7.66
C HIS A 112 -12.98 -10.44 8.34
N GLU A 113 -13.91 -11.30 8.74
CA GLU A 113 -15.12 -10.91 9.47
C GLU A 113 -14.85 -10.51 10.92
N GLN A 114 -13.93 -11.18 11.61
CA GLN A 114 -13.57 -10.87 13.01
C GLN A 114 -13.00 -9.46 13.19
N LYS A 115 -12.16 -9.02 12.27
CA LYS A 115 -11.54 -7.68 12.31
C LYS A 115 -11.49 -7.06 10.91
N PRO A 116 -12.63 -6.61 10.41
CA PRO A 116 -12.67 -5.90 9.14
C PRO A 116 -11.89 -4.58 9.25
N LEU A 117 -11.31 -4.15 8.14
CA LEU A 117 -10.65 -2.86 8.07
C LEU A 117 -11.70 -1.76 8.01
N VAL A 118 -12.03 -1.19 9.15
CA VAL A 118 -13.01 -0.11 9.29
C VAL A 118 -12.36 1.15 9.84
N MET A 119 -12.90 2.27 9.49
CA MET A 119 -12.60 3.56 10.12
C MET A 119 -13.92 4.11 10.65
N GLU A 120 -13.98 4.32 11.96
CA GLU A 120 -15.17 4.85 12.60
C GLU A 120 -15.50 6.24 12.03
N GLU A 121 -16.76 6.42 11.66
CA GLU A 121 -17.27 7.74 11.29
C GLU A 121 -17.31 8.63 12.52
N LYS A 122 -16.95 9.88 12.34
CA LYS A 122 -16.94 10.91 13.37
C LYS A 122 -17.76 12.12 12.88
N GLU A 123 -18.06 13.04 13.78
CA GLU A 123 -18.69 14.31 13.39
C GLU A 123 -17.89 15.10 12.34
N LYS A 124 -16.57 14.86 12.28
CA LYS A 124 -15.66 15.47 11.29
C LYS A 124 -15.34 14.49 10.20
N LEU A 125 -15.12 15.02 8.99
CA LEU A 125 -14.66 14.27 7.83
C LEU A 125 -13.44 13.39 8.19
N VAL A 126 -13.55 12.10 7.91
CA VAL A 126 -12.46 11.13 8.08
C VAL A 126 -11.85 10.77 6.72
N PRO A 127 -10.56 10.39 6.70
CA PRO A 127 -9.85 10.10 5.45
C PRO A 127 -10.51 9.04 4.57
N LYS A 128 -11.13 8.03 5.19
CA LYS A 128 -11.86 6.98 4.44
C LYS A 128 -12.96 7.57 3.56
N GLN A 129 -13.75 8.52 4.07
CA GLN A 129 -14.82 9.14 3.29
C GLN A 129 -14.29 9.87 2.05
N VAL A 130 -13.09 10.46 2.12
CA VAL A 130 -12.45 11.07 0.94
C VAL A 130 -12.05 10.02 -0.08
N ILE A 131 -11.51 8.87 0.36
CA ILE A 131 -11.13 7.79 -0.55
C ILE A 131 -12.38 7.11 -1.12
N ASP A 132 -13.44 6.95 -0.33
CA ASP A 132 -14.73 6.44 -0.81
C ASP A 132 -15.33 7.36 -1.90
N ALA A 133 -15.24 8.68 -1.73
CA ALA A 133 -15.65 9.64 -2.75
C ALA A 133 -14.79 9.50 -4.03
N ILE A 134 -13.47 9.26 -3.91
CA ILE A 134 -12.65 8.99 -5.10
C ILE A 134 -13.11 7.71 -5.80
N ASN A 135 -13.43 6.65 -5.06
CA ASN A 135 -13.94 5.41 -5.64
C ASN A 135 -15.30 5.58 -6.33
N GLU A 136 -16.13 6.51 -5.86
CA GLU A 136 -17.48 6.76 -6.36
C GLU A 136 -17.49 7.67 -7.60
N TYR A 137 -16.72 8.77 -7.56
CA TYR A 137 -16.83 9.84 -8.56
C TYR A 137 -15.86 9.71 -9.74
N PHE A 138 -14.83 8.86 -9.65
CA PHE A 138 -13.86 8.67 -10.73
C PHE A 138 -13.92 7.27 -11.28
N ASP A 139 -13.93 7.14 -12.61
CA ASP A 139 -13.95 5.86 -13.30
C ASP A 139 -12.53 5.34 -13.56
N GLU A 140 -12.11 4.35 -12.79
CA GLU A 140 -10.78 3.73 -12.87
C GLU A 140 -9.61 4.75 -12.96
N PRO A 141 -9.53 5.77 -12.11
CA PRO A 141 -8.53 6.81 -12.21
C PRO A 141 -7.12 6.27 -11.96
N ILE A 142 -6.11 7.01 -12.42
CA ILE A 142 -4.76 6.83 -11.92
C ILE A 142 -4.65 7.62 -10.62
N VAL A 143 -4.42 6.95 -9.51
CA VAL A 143 -4.26 7.59 -8.21
C VAL A 143 -2.79 7.61 -7.82
N THR A 144 -2.25 8.80 -7.57
CA THR A 144 -0.92 8.96 -7.00
C THR A 144 -1.02 9.31 -5.53
N THR A 145 -0.10 8.82 -4.70
CA THR A 145 -0.07 9.20 -3.29
C THR A 145 1.25 9.87 -2.93
N ASP A 146 1.18 10.85 -2.06
CA ASP A 146 2.35 11.25 -1.31
C ASP A 146 2.64 10.26 -0.16
N VAL A 147 3.70 10.46 0.59
CA VAL A 147 4.13 9.58 1.66
C VAL A 147 3.60 10.06 3.02
N GLY A 148 3.14 9.12 3.83
CA GLY A 148 2.62 9.37 5.17
C GLY A 148 1.27 8.69 5.41
N GLN A 149 0.48 9.20 6.35
CA GLN A 149 -0.84 8.64 6.66
C GLN A 149 -1.78 8.63 5.44
N ASN A 150 -1.72 9.66 4.60
CA ASN A 150 -2.48 9.71 3.34
C ASN A 150 -2.21 8.48 2.47
N GLN A 151 -0.95 8.06 2.34
CA GLN A 151 -0.53 6.86 1.62
C GLN A 151 -1.18 5.61 2.21
N MET A 152 -1.15 5.47 3.54
CA MET A 152 -1.71 4.31 4.22
C MET A 152 -3.21 4.21 4.00
N TRP A 153 -3.95 5.30 4.23
CA TRP A 153 -5.40 5.33 4.02
C TRP A 153 -5.78 5.04 2.56
N THR A 154 -5.05 5.64 1.61
CA THR A 154 -5.29 5.37 0.19
C THR A 154 -5.01 3.90 -0.15
N THR A 155 -3.91 3.33 0.33
CA THR A 155 -3.63 1.91 0.08
C THR A 155 -4.61 0.96 0.75
N GLN A 156 -5.24 1.36 1.82
CA GLN A 156 -6.22 0.56 2.55
C GLN A 156 -7.60 0.57 1.90
N PHE A 157 -8.07 1.74 1.45
CA PHE A 157 -9.48 1.94 1.06
C PHE A 157 -9.71 2.19 -0.44
N LEU A 158 -8.65 2.44 -1.24
CA LEU A 158 -8.80 2.64 -2.67
C LEU A 158 -9.15 1.31 -3.36
N GLN A 159 -10.21 1.34 -4.18
CA GLN A 159 -10.58 0.24 -5.07
C GLN A 159 -9.68 0.25 -6.30
N LEU A 160 -9.18 -0.91 -6.69
CA LEU A 160 -8.28 -1.11 -7.82
C LEU A 160 -8.76 -2.28 -8.66
N TYR A 161 -8.71 -2.12 -9.97
CA TYR A 161 -9.31 -3.06 -10.94
C TYR A 161 -8.27 -3.82 -11.78
N GLY A 162 -7.01 -3.87 -11.31
CA GLY A 162 -5.97 -4.67 -11.96
C GLY A 162 -5.22 -3.96 -13.11
N ARG A 163 -5.24 -2.62 -13.18
CA ARG A 163 -4.66 -1.84 -14.30
C ARG A 163 -3.76 -0.74 -13.78
N ARG A 164 -2.56 -0.95 -13.37
CA ARG A 164 -1.59 0.12 -13.01
C ARG A 164 -2.24 1.46 -12.62
N GLN A 165 -3.16 1.40 -11.66
CA GLN A 165 -3.98 2.54 -11.25
C GLN A 165 -3.38 3.31 -10.07
N MET A 166 -2.36 2.76 -9.42
CA MET A 166 -1.78 3.38 -8.24
C MET A 166 -0.27 3.57 -8.38
N LEU A 167 0.18 4.80 -8.16
CA LEU A 167 1.57 5.20 -8.12
C LEU A 167 1.91 5.73 -6.73
N THR A 168 2.91 5.14 -6.10
CA THR A 168 3.31 5.50 -4.74
C THR A 168 4.78 5.22 -4.51
N SER A 169 5.45 6.04 -3.70
CA SER A 169 6.81 5.78 -3.24
C SER A 169 6.80 4.77 -2.08
N GLY A 170 6.41 3.51 -2.38
CA GLY A 170 6.29 2.45 -1.37
C GLY A 170 7.61 1.82 -0.93
N GLY A 171 8.68 1.98 -1.70
CA GLY A 171 10.00 1.45 -1.38
C GLY A 171 10.85 2.44 -0.59
N LEU A 172 11.16 3.59 -1.20
CA LEU A 172 12.03 4.61 -0.59
C LEU A 172 11.26 5.55 0.36
N GLY A 173 9.97 5.74 0.17
CA GLY A 173 9.16 6.59 1.05
C GLY A 173 9.47 8.08 0.91
N THR A 174 9.64 8.57 -0.33
CA THR A 174 10.01 9.95 -0.61
C THR A 174 8.81 10.87 -0.47
N MET A 175 8.79 11.75 0.53
CA MET A 175 7.81 12.82 0.64
C MET A 175 7.96 13.81 -0.52
N GLY A 176 6.84 14.36 -1.00
CA GLY A 176 6.80 15.22 -2.20
C GLY A 176 6.69 14.45 -3.51
N TYR A 177 6.56 13.13 -3.48
CA TYR A 177 6.41 12.28 -4.67
C TYR A 177 5.05 12.45 -5.37
N GLY A 178 3.98 12.70 -4.60
CA GLY A 178 2.60 12.58 -5.09
C GLY A 178 2.27 13.48 -6.27
N LEU A 179 2.54 14.77 -6.16
CA LEU A 179 2.24 15.75 -7.22
C LEU A 179 3.09 15.57 -8.49
N PRO A 180 4.42 15.45 -8.43
CA PRO A 180 5.23 15.17 -9.62
C PRO A 180 4.84 13.87 -10.33
N ALA A 181 4.50 12.83 -9.56
CA ALA A 181 4.03 11.57 -10.13
C ALA A 181 2.67 11.73 -10.84
N ALA A 182 1.77 12.56 -10.31
CA ALA A 182 0.48 12.87 -10.95
C ALA A 182 0.68 13.61 -12.28
N ILE A 183 1.60 14.56 -12.32
CA ILE A 183 1.98 15.28 -13.55
C ILE A 183 2.50 14.27 -14.60
N GLY A 184 3.45 13.42 -14.21
CA GLY A 184 3.97 12.38 -15.09
C GLY A 184 2.91 11.38 -15.56
N ALA A 185 1.97 11.01 -14.68
CA ALA A 185 0.86 10.13 -15.01
C ALA A 185 -0.08 10.77 -16.04
N ALA A 186 -0.44 12.04 -15.88
CA ALA A 186 -1.32 12.77 -16.78
C ALA A 186 -0.69 12.95 -18.18
N ILE A 187 0.60 13.29 -18.23
CA ILE A 187 1.35 13.41 -19.49
C ILE A 187 1.44 12.04 -20.20
N GLY A 188 1.74 10.98 -19.44
CA GLY A 188 1.94 9.64 -20.00
C GLY A 188 0.64 8.89 -20.36
N ASN A 189 -0.51 9.38 -19.92
CA ASN A 189 -1.82 8.76 -20.16
C ASN A 189 -2.88 9.81 -20.52
N PRO A 190 -2.79 10.43 -21.70
CA PRO A 190 -3.76 11.42 -22.13
C PRO A 190 -5.18 10.87 -22.11
N GLY A 191 -6.11 11.64 -21.56
CA GLY A 191 -7.53 11.27 -21.48
C GLY A 191 -7.91 10.37 -20.31
N ARG A 192 -6.96 9.94 -19.46
CA ARG A 192 -7.27 9.29 -18.18
C ARG A 192 -7.33 10.29 -17.04
N GLU A 193 -8.29 10.11 -16.16
CA GLU A 193 -8.39 10.89 -14.94
C GLU A 193 -7.23 10.58 -14.00
N VAL A 194 -6.63 11.63 -13.42
CA VAL A 194 -5.53 11.51 -12.47
C VAL A 194 -5.87 12.20 -11.18
N VAL A 195 -5.79 11.48 -10.07
CA VAL A 195 -6.05 11.99 -8.72
C VAL A 195 -4.79 11.89 -7.88
N CYS A 196 -4.32 13.01 -7.36
CA CYS A 196 -3.21 13.07 -6.41
C CYS A 196 -3.75 13.16 -4.98
N VAL A 197 -3.49 12.15 -4.15
CA VAL A 197 -3.80 12.17 -2.72
C VAL A 197 -2.54 12.49 -1.93
N SER A 198 -2.51 13.63 -1.27
CA SER A 198 -1.35 14.10 -0.53
C SER A 198 -1.71 14.53 0.89
N GLY A 199 -0.77 14.46 1.80
CA GLY A 199 -0.84 15.18 3.06
C GLY A 199 -0.36 16.63 2.89
N ASP A 200 -0.76 17.52 3.80
CA ASP A 200 -0.35 18.92 3.79
C ASP A 200 1.19 19.08 3.87
N GLY A 201 1.89 18.24 4.62
CA GLY A 201 3.34 18.27 4.69
C GLY A 201 4.04 17.79 3.41
N GLY A 202 3.56 16.70 2.81
CA GLY A 202 4.12 16.19 1.56
C GLY A 202 3.88 17.13 0.38
N PHE A 203 2.68 17.69 0.29
CA PHE A 203 2.31 18.63 -0.76
C PHE A 203 3.19 19.87 -0.79
N GLN A 204 3.58 20.41 0.37
CA GLN A 204 4.42 21.59 0.47
C GLN A 204 5.84 21.37 -0.11
N MET A 205 6.32 20.13 -0.15
CA MET A 205 7.69 19.84 -0.60
C MET A 205 7.93 20.10 -2.08
N ASN A 206 6.89 19.91 -2.90
CA ASN A 206 6.96 20.10 -4.36
C ASN A 206 5.76 20.89 -4.91
N SER A 207 5.16 21.77 -4.12
CA SER A 207 3.99 22.55 -4.54
C SER A 207 4.28 23.48 -5.73
N GLN A 208 5.56 23.87 -5.95
CA GLN A 208 5.98 24.65 -7.11
C GLN A 208 5.70 23.94 -8.44
N GLU A 209 5.60 22.62 -8.45
CA GLU A 209 5.29 21.82 -9.65
C GLU A 209 3.86 22.05 -10.17
N ILE A 210 2.99 22.71 -9.41
CA ILE A 210 1.69 23.20 -9.91
C ILE A 210 1.89 24.05 -11.17
N ALA A 211 2.96 24.85 -11.23
CA ALA A 211 3.26 25.66 -12.40
C ALA A 211 3.40 24.79 -13.67
N THR A 212 4.06 23.65 -13.56
CA THR A 212 4.18 22.69 -14.66
C THR A 212 2.82 22.14 -15.07
N ALA A 213 1.99 21.77 -14.10
CA ALA A 213 0.65 21.26 -14.38
C ALA A 213 -0.25 22.29 -15.08
N VAL A 214 -0.18 23.56 -14.65
CA VAL A 214 -0.95 24.66 -15.26
C VAL A 214 -0.45 24.99 -16.67
N ILE A 215 0.86 25.09 -16.87
CA ILE A 215 1.45 25.39 -18.19
C ILE A 215 1.11 24.29 -19.22
N GLN A 216 1.07 23.04 -18.76
CA GLN A 216 0.75 21.89 -19.60
C GLN A 216 -0.77 21.59 -19.66
N GLU A 217 -1.61 22.42 -19.04
CA GLU A 217 -3.07 22.29 -19.01
C GLU A 217 -3.54 20.86 -18.58
N LEU A 218 -2.85 20.26 -17.57
CA LEU A 218 -3.10 18.91 -17.13
C LEU A 218 -4.35 18.82 -16.24
N PRO A 219 -5.32 17.95 -16.57
CA PRO A 219 -6.53 17.76 -15.79
C PRO A 219 -6.26 16.85 -14.56
N ILE A 220 -5.57 17.38 -13.54
CA ILE A 220 -5.24 16.65 -12.32
C ILE A 220 -6.13 17.14 -11.19
N THR A 221 -6.78 16.21 -10.48
CA THR A 221 -7.46 16.49 -9.23
C THR A 221 -6.50 16.28 -8.05
N ILE A 222 -6.34 17.31 -7.21
CA ILE A 222 -5.44 17.24 -6.06
C ILE A 222 -6.26 17.23 -4.78
N CYS A 223 -6.23 16.12 -4.03
CA CYS A 223 -6.86 15.93 -2.73
C CYS A 223 -5.83 16.06 -1.62
N ILE A 224 -5.89 17.14 -0.83
CA ILE A 224 -4.98 17.37 0.30
C ILE A 224 -5.67 16.97 1.60
N LEU A 225 -5.21 15.89 2.23
CA LEU A 225 -5.64 15.44 3.55
C LEU A 225 -4.90 16.25 4.63
N ASN A 226 -5.44 17.43 4.95
CA ASN A 226 -4.81 18.38 5.85
C ASN A 226 -5.15 18.07 7.31
N ASN A 227 -4.23 17.48 8.04
CA ASN A 227 -4.33 17.29 9.49
C ASN A 227 -3.47 18.27 10.30
N GLY A 228 -2.63 19.08 9.65
CA GLY A 228 -1.73 20.05 10.27
C GLY A 228 -0.50 19.43 10.94
N TYR A 229 -0.15 18.20 10.54
CA TYR A 229 0.97 17.46 11.11
C TYR A 229 1.70 16.60 10.07
N LEU A 230 2.97 16.32 10.31
CA LEU A 230 3.65 15.16 9.73
C LEU A 230 3.08 13.89 10.41
N GLY A 231 1.89 13.48 9.94
CA GLY A 231 1.01 12.56 10.67
C GLY A 231 1.62 11.19 10.95
N MET A 232 2.39 10.62 10.01
CA MET A 232 3.05 9.33 10.21
C MET A 232 4.15 9.41 11.27
N VAL A 233 4.95 10.48 11.27
CA VAL A 233 6.00 10.69 12.27
C VAL A 233 5.37 10.89 13.66
N ARG A 234 4.31 11.70 13.74
CA ARG A 234 3.56 11.90 14.99
C ARG A 234 2.98 10.59 15.53
N GLN A 235 2.40 9.76 14.65
CA GLN A 235 1.87 8.44 15.03
C GLN A 235 2.95 7.53 15.63
N TRP A 236 4.17 7.56 15.10
CA TRP A 236 5.28 6.82 15.67
C TRP A 236 5.70 7.35 17.02
N GLN A 237 5.74 8.67 17.19
CA GLN A 237 6.01 9.29 18.48
C GLN A 237 4.94 8.92 19.53
N ASP A 238 3.69 8.81 19.10
CA ASP A 238 2.57 8.40 19.93
C ASP A 238 2.69 6.94 20.39
N LEU A 239 3.06 6.03 19.47
CA LEU A 239 3.09 4.60 19.72
C LEU A 239 4.37 4.10 20.42
N PHE A 240 5.51 4.72 20.13
CA PHE A 240 6.82 4.16 20.49
C PHE A 240 7.73 5.10 21.28
N TYR A 241 7.33 6.36 21.46
CA TYR A 241 8.17 7.39 22.12
C TYR A 241 7.41 8.16 23.20
N ASP A 242 6.52 7.50 23.91
CA ASP A 242 5.76 8.04 25.06
C ASP A 242 5.14 9.42 24.79
N LYS A 243 4.69 9.64 23.55
CA LYS A 243 4.11 10.94 23.09
C LYS A 243 5.08 12.12 23.17
N ALA A 244 6.39 11.86 23.14
CA ALA A 244 7.40 12.92 23.05
C ALA A 244 7.38 13.57 21.65
N TYR A 245 6.40 14.44 21.41
CA TYR A 245 6.20 15.08 20.11
C TYR A 245 7.27 16.13 19.84
N ALA A 246 7.96 16.00 18.71
CA ALA A 246 8.97 16.93 18.27
C ALA A 246 8.96 17.09 16.74
N GLY A 247 8.94 18.34 16.25
CA GLY A 247 9.12 18.68 14.84
C GLY A 247 8.00 18.20 13.89
N THR A 248 6.82 17.80 14.41
CA THR A 248 5.75 17.22 13.59
C THR A 248 4.58 18.14 13.32
N CYS A 249 4.46 19.26 14.08
CA CYS A 249 3.37 20.20 13.90
C CYS A 249 3.66 21.18 12.78
N LEU A 250 2.72 21.33 11.83
CA LEU A 250 2.76 22.26 10.70
C LEU A 250 1.93 23.52 10.93
N ARG A 251 1.34 23.67 12.11
CA ARG A 251 0.52 24.83 12.51
C ARG A 251 1.39 25.87 13.23
N ARG A 252 0.82 27.05 13.48
CA ARG A 252 1.46 28.07 14.33
C ARG A 252 1.70 27.51 15.74
N ARG A 253 2.84 27.84 16.35
CA ARG A 253 3.31 27.32 17.65
C ARG A 253 2.26 27.33 18.77
N LYS A 254 1.38 28.36 18.83
CA LYS A 254 0.29 28.45 19.82
C LYS A 254 -0.84 27.41 19.68
N SER A 255 -0.92 26.68 18.56
CA SER A 255 -1.98 25.69 18.31
C SER A 255 -1.49 24.23 18.35
N CYS A 256 -0.21 24.03 18.66
CA CYS A 256 0.43 22.71 18.74
C CYS A 256 0.76 22.28 20.17
N GLU A 257 0.46 23.12 21.13
CA GLU A 257 0.56 22.74 22.55
C GLU A 257 -0.60 21.79 22.85
N HIS A 258 -0.27 20.47 22.83
CA HIS A 258 -0.90 19.36 23.59
C HIS A 258 -0.37 18.02 23.10
#